data_ca845a358c0d0e8a9765c646d8d4ffd0
#
_entry.id   ca845a358c0d0e8a9765c646d8d4ffd0
#
_cell.length_a   1.000
_cell.length_b   1.000
_cell.length_c   1.000
_cell.angle_alpha   90.00
_cell.angle_beta   90.00
_cell.angle_gamma   90.00
#
_symmetry.space_group_name_H-M   'P 1'
#
loop_
_entity.id
_entity.type
_entity.pdbx_description
1 polymer ?
#
loop_
_entity_poly.entity_id
_entity_poly.type
_entity_poly.pdbx_seq_one_letter_code
_entity_poly.pdbx_strand_id
1 'polypeptide(L)'
;ENTVQIQSSGIQSEAYFTIKESNVGHIFGILRNQLYSNKPLAIIREYCTNAFDAHVDAGIPERPIEVSFPTHFKKSLTIRDFGKGLSENEVFTVFNSYGESTKRGTNDQVGMLGLGSKSAFCYVNDFKIVSHHDGVKSVYLAYIDESNKGKISLLSREATDETGLAIDIVIKSEDLYSFREVASQFLYEFNPQPIVLNDDNVVNNLSKQDQTSYIVRNDKYAVVNDSRKSNTVRMGNVNYDFDISD
;
A
#
# COMPACT_ATOMS: atom_id res chain seq x y z
N GLU A 1 8.45 16.88 -27.03
CA GLU A 1 7.77 15.58 -26.86
C GLU A 1 7.65 14.94 -28.24
N ASN A 2 8.54 13.98 -28.55
CA ASN A 2 8.44 13.19 -29.76
C ASN A 2 7.49 12.02 -29.50
N THR A 3 6.22 12.20 -29.78
CA THR A 3 5.27 11.09 -29.86
C THR A 3 5.62 10.30 -31.12
N VAL A 4 6.15 9.10 -30.99
CA VAL A 4 6.36 8.17 -32.11
C VAL A 4 4.97 7.72 -32.57
N GLN A 5 4.48 8.28 -33.65
CA GLN A 5 3.30 7.76 -34.33
C GLN A 5 3.72 6.52 -35.13
N ILE A 6 3.25 5.37 -34.69
CA ILE A 6 3.35 4.13 -35.47
C ILE A 6 2.36 4.25 -36.62
N GLN A 7 2.85 4.43 -37.85
CA GLN A 7 2.00 4.34 -39.05
C GLN A 7 1.70 2.87 -39.31
N SER A 8 0.47 2.45 -39.06
CA SER A 8 -0.05 1.15 -39.43
C SER A 8 -0.53 1.20 -40.88
N SER A 9 0.24 0.66 -41.81
CA SER A 9 -0.24 0.46 -43.21
C SER A 9 -0.63 -1.02 -43.39
N GLY A 10 -1.86 -1.25 -43.89
CA GLY A 10 -2.37 -2.59 -44.19
C GLY A 10 -3.26 -3.22 -43.09
N ILE A 11 -3.56 -2.53 -41.98
CA ILE A 11 -4.53 -3.01 -41.01
C ILE A 11 -5.94 -2.67 -41.51
N GLN A 12 -6.75 -3.71 -41.68
CA GLN A 12 -8.15 -3.55 -42.15
C GLN A 12 -9.15 -3.33 -41.01
N SER A 13 -8.80 -3.71 -39.77
CA SER A 13 -9.61 -3.47 -38.54
C SER A 13 -8.74 -3.51 -37.29
N GLU A 14 -9.09 -2.72 -36.31
CA GLU A 14 -8.49 -2.71 -34.97
C GLU A 14 -9.56 -2.96 -33.91
N ALA A 15 -9.22 -3.70 -32.86
CA ALA A 15 -10.08 -3.89 -31.70
C ALA A 15 -9.25 -3.72 -30.41
N TYR A 16 -9.85 -3.06 -29.43
CA TYR A 16 -9.26 -2.93 -28.09
C TYR A 16 -9.60 -4.14 -27.24
N PHE A 17 -8.63 -4.60 -26.44
CA PHE A 17 -8.90 -5.59 -25.41
C PHE A 17 -9.77 -4.93 -24.32
N THR A 18 -10.96 -5.46 -24.10
CA THR A 18 -11.86 -5.02 -23.04
C THR A 18 -12.17 -6.16 -22.09
N ILE A 19 -12.23 -5.85 -20.79
CA ILE A 19 -12.65 -6.83 -19.78
C ILE A 19 -14.17 -6.77 -19.68
N LYS A 20 -14.84 -7.90 -19.99
CA LYS A 20 -16.28 -8.00 -19.78
C LYS A 20 -16.59 -7.97 -18.29
N GLU A 21 -17.66 -7.26 -17.88
CA GLU A 21 -18.11 -7.20 -16.49
C GLU A 21 -18.27 -8.59 -15.82
N SER A 22 -18.68 -9.59 -16.60
CA SER A 22 -18.79 -10.98 -16.13
C SER A 22 -17.47 -11.59 -15.69
N ASN A 23 -16.32 -11.08 -16.12
CA ASN A 23 -14.99 -11.62 -15.85
C ASN A 23 -14.24 -10.84 -14.78
N VAL A 24 -14.78 -9.75 -14.26
CA VAL A 24 -14.14 -8.92 -13.23
C VAL A 24 -13.85 -9.74 -11.96
N GLY A 25 -14.80 -10.57 -11.51
CA GLY A 25 -14.61 -11.45 -10.35
C GLY A 25 -13.50 -12.49 -10.57
N HIS A 26 -13.38 -13.05 -11.78
CA HIS A 26 -12.32 -14.01 -12.12
C HIS A 26 -10.94 -13.34 -12.15
N ILE A 27 -10.85 -12.16 -12.76
CA ILE A 27 -9.61 -11.36 -12.80
C ILE A 27 -9.21 -10.95 -11.39
N PHE A 28 -10.18 -10.52 -10.56
CA PHE A 28 -9.93 -10.22 -9.15
C PHE A 28 -9.38 -11.43 -8.38
N GLY A 29 -9.93 -12.63 -8.63
CA GLY A 29 -9.43 -13.87 -8.07
C GLY A 29 -7.98 -14.18 -8.49
N ILE A 30 -7.62 -13.96 -9.76
CA ILE A 30 -6.26 -14.14 -10.27
C ILE A 30 -5.32 -13.12 -9.63
N LEU A 31 -5.70 -11.85 -9.59
CA LEU A 31 -4.93 -10.78 -8.96
C LEU A 31 -4.69 -11.07 -7.48
N ARG A 32 -5.73 -11.53 -6.78
CA ARG A 32 -5.68 -11.91 -5.36
C ARG A 32 -4.73 -13.08 -5.09
N ASN A 33 -4.71 -14.09 -5.95
CA ASN A 33 -3.99 -15.34 -5.71
C ASN A 33 -2.59 -15.40 -6.35
N GLN A 34 -2.33 -14.61 -7.38
CA GLN A 34 -1.11 -14.71 -8.18
C GLN A 34 -0.19 -13.49 -8.10
N LEU A 35 -0.74 -12.28 -7.89
CA LEU A 35 0.06 -11.05 -7.90
C LEU A 35 0.95 -10.87 -6.66
N TYR A 36 0.56 -11.43 -5.53
CA TYR A 36 1.27 -11.24 -4.28
C TYR A 36 1.75 -12.57 -3.71
N SER A 37 2.98 -12.95 -4.04
CA SER A 37 3.66 -14.11 -3.43
C SER A 37 3.93 -13.89 -1.93
N ASN A 38 4.23 -12.65 -1.53
CA ASN A 38 4.40 -12.23 -0.14
C ASN A 38 3.28 -11.27 0.27
N LYS A 39 2.19 -11.81 0.80
CA LYS A 39 0.99 -11.04 1.19
C LYS A 39 1.26 -10.02 2.30
N PRO A 40 1.99 -10.34 3.39
CA PRO A 40 2.36 -9.36 4.41
C PRO A 40 3.13 -8.17 3.82
N LEU A 41 4.11 -8.43 2.95
CA LEU A 41 4.88 -7.37 2.32
C LEU A 41 4.02 -6.47 1.41
N ALA A 42 3.15 -7.08 0.61
CA ALA A 42 2.24 -6.34 -0.24
C ALA A 42 1.37 -5.37 0.57
N ILE A 43 0.76 -5.84 1.65
CA ILE A 43 -0.09 -5.05 2.53
C ILE A 43 0.69 -3.90 3.16
N ILE A 44 1.81 -4.20 3.82
CA ILE A 44 2.60 -3.20 4.53
C ILE A 44 3.14 -2.16 3.55
N ARG A 45 3.73 -2.60 2.43
CA ARG A 45 4.28 -1.71 1.41
C ARG A 45 3.23 -0.77 0.85
N GLU A 46 2.13 -1.31 0.34
CA GLU A 46 1.12 -0.51 -0.36
C GLU A 46 0.46 0.51 0.57
N TYR A 47 0.04 0.10 1.76
CA TYR A 47 -0.66 1.04 2.65
C TYR A 47 0.29 2.03 3.34
N CYS A 48 1.53 1.65 3.68
CA CYS A 48 2.51 2.60 4.21
C CYS A 48 2.92 3.63 3.14
N THR A 49 3.10 3.20 1.90
CA THR A 49 3.42 4.12 0.79
C THR A 49 2.26 5.07 0.51
N ASN A 50 1.02 4.58 0.46
CA ASN A 50 -0.16 5.42 0.28
C ASN A 50 -0.33 6.42 1.43
N ALA A 51 -0.08 6.00 2.67
CA ALA A 51 -0.12 6.87 3.84
C ALA A 51 0.94 7.98 3.79
N PHE A 52 2.15 7.65 3.36
CA PHE A 52 3.22 8.64 3.15
C PHE A 52 2.86 9.62 2.01
N ASP A 53 2.34 9.12 0.90
CA ASP A 53 1.90 9.97 -0.21
C ASP A 53 0.81 10.95 0.21
N ALA A 54 -0.13 10.51 1.08
CA ALA A 54 -1.15 11.39 1.64
C ALA A 54 -0.56 12.51 2.51
N HIS A 55 0.56 12.26 3.21
CA HIS A 55 1.32 13.28 3.93
C HIS A 55 2.00 14.26 2.98
N VAL A 56 2.59 13.78 1.88
CA VAL A 56 3.18 14.64 0.84
C VAL A 56 2.11 15.55 0.24
N ASP A 57 0.95 15.01 -0.13
CA ASP A 57 -0.16 15.77 -0.71
C ASP A 57 -0.80 16.76 0.29
N ALA A 58 -0.67 16.49 1.59
CA ALA A 58 -1.10 17.39 2.65
C ALA A 58 -0.04 18.44 3.05
N GLY A 59 1.19 18.37 2.48
CA GLY A 59 2.29 19.26 2.80
C GLY A 59 2.97 19.00 4.16
N ILE A 60 2.86 17.77 4.67
CA ILE A 60 3.45 17.33 5.94
C ILE A 60 4.36 16.09 5.78
N PRO A 61 5.26 16.04 4.78
CA PRO A 61 6.04 14.83 4.48
C PRO A 61 6.97 14.39 5.64
N GLU A 62 7.32 15.31 6.55
CA GLU A 62 8.18 15.02 7.70
C GLU A 62 7.41 14.37 8.87
N ARG A 63 6.07 14.34 8.81
CA ARG A 63 5.28 13.69 9.84
C ARG A 63 5.34 12.16 9.64
N PRO A 64 5.71 11.38 10.69
CA PRO A 64 5.64 9.93 10.60
C PRO A 64 4.20 9.43 10.44
N ILE A 65 4.02 8.38 9.64
CA ILE A 65 2.80 7.58 9.66
C ILE A 65 2.78 6.68 10.89
N GLU A 66 1.61 6.14 11.26
CA GLU A 66 1.49 5.18 12.37
C GLU A 66 1.17 3.78 11.87
N VAL A 67 1.85 2.78 12.43
CA VAL A 67 1.61 1.36 12.20
C VAL A 67 1.33 0.68 13.54
N SER A 68 0.07 0.37 13.82
CA SER A 68 -0.36 -0.26 15.06
C SER A 68 -0.59 -1.75 14.87
N PHE A 69 0.16 -2.56 15.61
CA PHE A 69 0.04 -4.02 15.57
C PHE A 69 -1.15 -4.54 16.38
N PRO A 70 -1.64 -5.75 16.07
CA PRO A 70 -2.72 -6.38 16.82
C PRO A 70 -2.40 -6.51 18.31
N THR A 71 -3.40 -6.25 19.14
CA THR A 71 -3.37 -6.46 20.59
C THR A 71 -4.31 -7.59 20.98
N HIS A 72 -4.36 -7.90 22.28
CA HIS A 72 -5.35 -8.83 22.80
C HIS A 72 -6.79 -8.36 22.53
N PHE A 73 -7.03 -7.06 22.58
CA PHE A 73 -8.37 -6.45 22.41
C PHE A 73 -8.69 -6.06 20.97
N LYS A 74 -7.71 -5.62 20.19
CA LYS A 74 -7.87 -5.26 18.77
C LYS A 74 -7.02 -6.17 17.91
N LYS A 75 -7.64 -7.05 17.15
CA LYS A 75 -6.95 -8.07 16.32
C LYS A 75 -6.49 -7.57 14.97
N SER A 76 -6.56 -6.28 14.71
CA SER A 76 -6.19 -5.69 13.42
C SER A 76 -4.83 -5.01 13.47
N LEU A 77 -4.09 -5.16 12.35
CA LEU A 77 -3.04 -4.24 11.94
C LEU A 77 -3.71 -2.97 11.42
N THR A 78 -3.30 -1.82 11.94
CA THR A 78 -3.79 -0.51 11.50
C THR A 78 -2.64 0.27 10.91
N ILE A 79 -2.80 0.79 9.70
CA ILE A 79 -1.87 1.73 9.08
C ILE A 79 -2.61 3.05 8.91
N ARG A 80 -2.07 4.14 9.48
CA ARG A 80 -2.72 5.43 9.57
C ARG A 80 -1.83 6.56 9.06
N ASP A 81 -2.41 7.41 8.23
CA ASP A 81 -1.89 8.73 7.90
C ASP A 81 -2.66 9.84 8.64
N PHE A 82 -2.13 11.06 8.53
CA PHE A 82 -2.69 12.29 9.09
C PHE A 82 -2.86 13.36 8.00
N GLY A 83 -3.04 12.91 6.77
CA GLY A 83 -3.33 13.76 5.63
C GLY A 83 -4.72 14.37 5.71
N LYS A 84 -5.30 14.69 4.58
CA LYS A 84 -6.63 15.34 4.50
C LYS A 84 -7.80 14.37 4.72
N GLY A 85 -7.52 13.05 4.77
CA GLY A 85 -8.56 12.04 4.66
C GLY A 85 -9.20 12.01 3.27
N LEU A 86 -10.27 11.25 3.11
CA LEU A 86 -11.01 11.12 1.87
C LEU A 86 -12.50 11.40 2.12
N SER A 87 -13.12 12.18 1.26
CA SER A 87 -14.58 12.31 1.20
C SER A 87 -15.22 10.97 0.82
N GLU A 88 -16.51 10.79 1.05
CA GLU A 88 -17.22 9.57 0.66
C GLU A 88 -17.09 9.26 -0.83
N ASN A 89 -17.18 10.28 -1.66
CA ASN A 89 -17.06 10.13 -3.11
C ASN A 89 -15.66 9.66 -3.53
N GLU A 90 -14.61 10.20 -2.88
CA GLU A 90 -13.23 9.78 -3.11
C GLU A 90 -12.99 8.34 -2.62
N VAL A 91 -13.53 7.96 -1.45
CA VAL A 91 -13.45 6.58 -0.97
C VAL A 91 -14.08 5.63 -1.99
N PHE A 92 -15.28 5.92 -2.45
CA PHE A 92 -15.93 5.08 -3.47
C PHE A 92 -15.15 5.07 -4.79
N THR A 93 -14.59 6.19 -5.22
CA THR A 93 -13.79 6.24 -6.45
C THR A 93 -12.52 5.42 -6.33
N VAL A 94 -11.71 5.65 -5.27
CA VAL A 94 -10.42 4.97 -5.06
C VAL A 94 -10.59 3.45 -4.92
N PHE A 95 -11.64 3.01 -4.22
CA PHE A 95 -11.83 1.59 -3.93
C PHE A 95 -12.74 0.86 -4.94
N ASN A 96 -13.55 1.56 -5.75
CA ASN A 96 -14.38 0.93 -6.79
C ASN A 96 -13.70 0.90 -8.17
N SER A 97 -12.78 1.82 -8.46
CA SER A 97 -12.11 1.87 -9.76
C SER A 97 -11.06 0.77 -9.89
N TYR A 98 -11.17 -0.04 -10.92
CA TYR A 98 -10.13 -0.97 -11.37
C TYR A 98 -9.45 -0.37 -12.60
N GLY A 99 -8.11 -0.30 -12.58
CA GLY A 99 -7.34 0.19 -13.74
C GLY A 99 -7.25 1.71 -13.87
N GLU A 100 -7.89 2.50 -13.00
CA GLU A 100 -7.69 3.94 -12.93
C GLU A 100 -6.76 4.28 -11.78
N SER A 101 -5.50 4.58 -12.11
CA SER A 101 -4.56 5.19 -11.18
C SER A 101 -4.73 6.71 -11.23
N THR A 102 -4.94 7.34 -10.09
CA THR A 102 -4.90 8.81 -9.98
C THR A 102 -3.48 9.35 -10.16
N LYS A 103 -2.47 8.47 -10.14
CA LYS A 103 -1.05 8.79 -10.32
C LYS A 103 -0.57 8.42 -11.72
N ARG A 104 -0.99 9.19 -12.73
CA ARG A 104 -0.44 9.10 -14.09
C ARG A 104 0.90 9.81 -14.12
N GLY A 105 2.00 9.10 -13.91
CA GLY A 105 3.33 9.69 -14.06
C GLY A 105 4.48 9.02 -13.33
N THR A 106 4.25 8.00 -12.52
CA THR A 106 5.31 7.24 -11.87
C THR A 106 5.39 5.81 -12.42
N ASN A 107 6.61 5.34 -12.68
CA ASN A 107 6.92 4.03 -13.27
C ASN A 107 6.62 2.82 -12.35
N ASP A 108 5.71 2.93 -11.40
CA ASP A 108 5.30 1.83 -10.55
C ASP A 108 4.26 0.97 -11.25
N GLN A 109 4.69 -0.13 -11.85
CA GLN A 109 3.82 -1.04 -12.62
C GLN A 109 2.63 -1.57 -11.80
N VAL A 110 2.72 -1.67 -10.49
CA VAL A 110 1.62 -2.13 -9.61
C VAL A 110 0.67 -0.98 -9.28
N GLY A 111 1.17 0.22 -8.99
CA GLY A 111 0.36 1.43 -8.78
C GLY A 111 -0.44 1.83 -10.02
N MET A 112 0.08 1.53 -11.21
CA MET A 112 -0.56 1.82 -12.50
C MET A 112 -1.87 1.05 -12.72
N LEU A 113 -2.08 -0.08 -12.03
CA LEU A 113 -3.29 -0.91 -12.16
C LEU A 113 -4.41 -0.52 -11.17
N GLY A 114 -4.23 0.48 -10.32
CA GLY A 114 -5.22 0.88 -9.31
C GLY A 114 -5.53 -0.21 -8.29
N LEU A 115 -4.59 -1.14 -8.07
CA LEU A 115 -4.77 -2.31 -7.19
C LEU A 115 -4.21 -2.10 -5.79
N GLY A 116 -3.32 -1.13 -5.58
CA GLY A 116 -2.65 -0.91 -4.31
C GLY A 116 -3.62 -0.71 -3.14
N SER A 117 -4.65 0.13 -3.31
CA SER A 117 -5.69 0.35 -2.30
C SER A 117 -6.49 -0.91 -1.93
N LYS A 118 -6.41 -1.96 -2.75
CA LYS A 118 -7.14 -3.24 -2.62
C LYS A 118 -6.22 -4.39 -2.20
N SER A 119 -4.97 -4.11 -1.89
CA SER A 119 -3.96 -5.14 -1.55
C SER A 119 -4.36 -6.01 -0.36
N ALA A 120 -5.14 -5.47 0.62
CA ALA A 120 -5.67 -6.25 1.72
C ALA A 120 -6.46 -7.48 1.28
N PHE A 121 -7.15 -7.42 0.13
CA PHE A 121 -7.92 -8.55 -0.39
C PHE A 121 -7.05 -9.73 -0.85
N CYS A 122 -5.74 -9.60 -0.96
CA CYS A 122 -4.88 -10.76 -1.16
C CYS A 122 -4.83 -11.67 0.10
N TYR A 123 -5.19 -11.13 1.27
CA TYR A 123 -5.08 -11.80 2.55
C TYR A 123 -6.43 -12.01 3.25
N VAL A 124 -7.32 -10.99 3.24
CA VAL A 124 -8.63 -11.01 3.90
C VAL A 124 -9.78 -10.87 2.91
N ASN A 125 -11.00 -11.22 3.33
CA ASN A 125 -12.22 -11.00 2.55
C ASN A 125 -12.86 -9.63 2.83
N ASP A 126 -12.51 -9.01 3.94
CA ASP A 126 -13.00 -7.70 4.34
C ASP A 126 -11.95 -6.95 5.17
N PHE A 127 -12.01 -5.62 5.12
CA PHE A 127 -11.21 -4.73 5.95
C PHE A 127 -11.94 -3.40 6.14
N LYS A 128 -11.57 -2.65 7.19
CA LYS A 128 -12.16 -1.35 7.46
C LYS A 128 -11.30 -0.22 6.94
N ILE A 129 -11.98 0.82 6.48
CA ILE A 129 -11.42 2.11 6.11
C ILE A 129 -12.03 3.14 7.03
N VAL A 130 -11.21 3.90 7.73
CA VAL A 130 -11.64 4.99 8.60
C VAL A 130 -11.09 6.28 8.03
N SER A 131 -11.97 7.15 7.54
CA SER A 131 -11.58 8.44 6.99
C SER A 131 -12.01 9.56 7.96
N HIS A 132 -11.08 10.45 8.26
CA HIS A 132 -11.28 11.69 8.99
C HIS A 132 -11.12 12.85 8.01
N HIS A 133 -12.23 13.35 7.48
CA HIS A 133 -12.28 14.37 6.44
C HIS A 133 -13.33 15.44 6.75
N ASP A 134 -12.92 16.71 6.68
CA ASP A 134 -13.79 17.88 6.88
C ASP A 134 -14.66 17.81 8.16
N GLY A 135 -14.04 17.45 9.29
CA GLY A 135 -14.71 17.39 10.58
C GLY A 135 -15.62 16.16 10.77
N VAL A 136 -15.59 15.20 9.84
CA VAL A 136 -16.39 13.98 9.89
C VAL A 136 -15.49 12.76 9.85
N LYS A 137 -15.64 11.89 10.84
CA LYS A 137 -15.09 10.53 10.82
C LYS A 137 -16.11 9.59 10.20
N SER A 138 -15.77 8.98 9.10
CA SER A 138 -16.58 7.98 8.39
C SER A 138 -15.90 6.63 8.43
N VAL A 139 -16.65 5.58 8.79
CA VAL A 139 -16.17 4.21 8.84
C VAL A 139 -16.81 3.42 7.72
N TYR A 140 -16.00 2.79 6.89
CA TYR A 140 -16.43 1.95 5.79
C TYR A 140 -15.95 0.51 5.98
N LEU A 141 -16.73 -0.44 5.46
CA LEU A 141 -16.34 -1.83 5.27
C LEU A 141 -16.15 -2.07 3.77
N ALA A 142 -14.94 -2.41 3.39
CA ALA A 142 -14.65 -2.97 2.07
C ALA A 142 -14.70 -4.50 2.18
N TYR A 143 -15.44 -5.18 1.30
CA TYR A 143 -15.62 -6.62 1.37
C TYR A 143 -15.86 -7.25 -0.01
N ILE A 144 -15.60 -8.55 -0.10
CA ILE A 144 -15.90 -9.36 -1.28
C ILE A 144 -17.24 -10.08 -1.03
N ASP A 145 -18.21 -9.85 -1.90
CA ASP A 145 -19.52 -10.48 -1.81
C ASP A 145 -19.51 -11.93 -2.34
N GLU A 146 -20.64 -12.61 -2.21
CA GLU A 146 -20.83 -14.00 -2.65
C GLU A 146 -20.61 -14.20 -4.16
N SER A 147 -20.73 -13.13 -4.96
CA SER A 147 -20.45 -13.14 -6.41
C SER A 147 -18.97 -12.85 -6.73
N ASN A 148 -18.09 -12.83 -5.73
CA ASN A 148 -16.68 -12.44 -5.83
C ASN A 148 -16.45 -11.00 -6.35
N LYS A 149 -17.41 -10.11 -6.12
CA LYS A 149 -17.26 -8.68 -6.43
C LYS A 149 -16.87 -7.92 -5.17
N GLY A 150 -15.90 -7.02 -5.33
CA GLY A 150 -15.56 -6.08 -4.26
C GLY A 150 -16.67 -5.04 -4.08
N LYS A 151 -17.05 -4.79 -2.84
CA LYS A 151 -18.03 -3.78 -2.42
C LYS A 151 -17.47 -2.95 -1.29
N ILE A 152 -18.02 -1.75 -1.15
CA ILE A 152 -17.74 -0.88 -0.02
C ILE A 152 -19.06 -0.33 0.53
N SER A 153 -19.21 -0.36 1.84
CA SER A 153 -20.39 0.11 2.55
C SER A 153 -20.01 1.07 3.66
N LEU A 154 -20.70 2.21 3.75
CA LEU A 154 -20.59 3.12 4.88
C LEU A 154 -21.31 2.51 6.09
N LEU A 155 -20.58 2.39 7.21
CA LEU A 155 -21.11 1.83 8.47
C LEU A 155 -21.57 2.91 9.45
N SER A 156 -20.77 3.97 9.61
CA SER A 156 -21.09 5.04 10.58
C SER A 156 -20.43 6.35 10.20
N ARG A 157 -20.98 7.43 10.76
CA ARG A 157 -20.41 8.78 10.75
C ARG A 157 -20.51 9.40 12.12
N GLU A 158 -19.48 10.13 12.52
CA GLU A 158 -19.45 10.93 13.74
C GLU A 158 -18.58 12.16 13.55
N ALA A 159 -18.78 13.20 14.37
CA ALA A 159 -17.94 14.38 14.34
C ALA A 159 -16.53 14.07 14.86
N THR A 160 -15.52 14.74 14.32
CA THR A 160 -14.12 14.57 14.72
C THR A 160 -13.30 15.83 14.47
N ASP A 161 -12.29 16.06 15.30
CA ASP A 161 -11.25 17.09 15.08
C ASP A 161 -10.00 16.51 14.42
N GLU A 162 -9.97 15.19 14.16
CA GLU A 162 -8.86 14.50 13.55
C GLU A 162 -8.91 14.59 12.02
N THR A 163 -7.77 14.36 11.37
CA THR A 163 -7.63 14.25 9.90
C THR A 163 -6.90 12.97 9.53
N GLY A 164 -7.00 12.56 8.25
CA GLY A 164 -6.27 11.44 7.70
C GLY A 164 -7.11 10.19 7.46
N LEU A 165 -6.44 9.13 7.08
CA LEU A 165 -7.04 7.84 6.75
C LEU A 165 -6.39 6.72 7.56
N ALA A 166 -7.17 5.75 8.01
CA ALA A 166 -6.67 4.52 8.61
C ALA A 166 -7.26 3.31 7.91
N ILE A 167 -6.42 2.31 7.67
CA ILE A 167 -6.80 1.00 7.15
C ILE A 167 -6.62 -0.03 8.25
N ASP A 168 -7.70 -0.73 8.60
CA ASP A 168 -7.73 -1.76 9.65
C ASP A 168 -7.90 -3.15 9.01
N ILE A 169 -6.90 -4.02 9.15
CA ILE A 169 -6.88 -5.37 8.57
C ILE A 169 -6.73 -6.40 9.69
N VAL A 170 -7.68 -7.30 9.83
CA VAL A 170 -7.61 -8.37 10.83
C VAL A 170 -6.51 -9.35 10.45
N ILE A 171 -5.54 -9.54 11.36
CA ILE A 171 -4.43 -10.47 11.17
C ILE A 171 -4.69 -11.74 11.96
N LYS A 172 -4.53 -12.89 11.30
CA LYS A 172 -4.59 -14.20 11.96
C LYS A 172 -3.41 -14.37 12.89
N SER A 173 -3.63 -15.02 14.02
CA SER A 173 -2.60 -15.18 15.05
C SER A 173 -1.38 -15.94 14.54
N GLU A 174 -1.57 -16.92 13.67
CA GLU A 174 -0.51 -17.71 13.05
C GLU A 174 0.37 -16.89 12.09
N ASP A 175 -0.16 -15.82 11.49
CA ASP A 175 0.55 -15.00 10.52
C ASP A 175 1.25 -13.79 11.17
N LEU A 176 0.98 -13.52 12.44
CA LEU A 176 1.47 -12.32 13.13
C LEU A 176 3.01 -12.23 13.11
N TYR A 177 3.71 -13.36 13.22
CA TYR A 177 5.17 -13.40 13.14
C TYR A 177 5.66 -12.92 11.77
N SER A 178 5.05 -13.40 10.69
CA SER A 178 5.40 -13.01 9.32
C SER A 178 5.17 -11.51 9.07
N PHE A 179 4.06 -10.95 9.58
CA PHE A 179 3.81 -9.51 9.50
C PHE A 179 4.84 -8.68 10.28
N ARG A 180 5.27 -9.13 11.47
CA ARG A 180 6.31 -8.48 12.28
C ARG A 180 7.66 -8.47 11.57
N GLU A 181 8.06 -9.62 11.02
CA GLU A 181 9.32 -9.77 10.31
C GLU A 181 9.38 -8.83 9.11
N VAL A 182 8.35 -8.88 8.26
CA VAL A 182 8.25 -8.03 7.07
C VAL A 182 8.20 -6.55 7.44
N ALA A 183 7.42 -6.18 8.47
CA ALA A 183 7.37 -4.79 8.92
C ALA A 183 8.72 -4.31 9.42
N SER A 184 9.42 -5.12 10.22
CA SER A 184 10.76 -4.78 10.71
C SER A 184 11.74 -4.52 9.58
N GLN A 185 11.66 -5.30 8.48
CA GLN A 185 12.52 -5.13 7.31
C GLN A 185 12.12 -3.93 6.48
N PHE A 186 10.84 -3.78 6.15
CA PHE A 186 10.36 -2.72 5.27
C PHE A 186 10.42 -1.33 5.94
N LEU A 187 9.94 -1.22 7.19
CA LEU A 187 9.90 0.05 7.91
C LEU A 187 11.27 0.50 8.40
N TYR A 188 12.25 -0.40 8.46
CA TYR A 188 13.62 -0.09 8.85
C TYR A 188 14.25 1.03 8.01
N GLU A 189 13.98 1.03 6.72
CA GLU A 189 14.51 2.02 5.78
C GLU A 189 13.49 3.09 5.40
N PHE A 190 12.29 3.05 5.95
CA PHE A 190 11.24 4.02 5.64
C PHE A 190 11.58 5.39 6.23
N ASN A 191 11.36 6.45 5.47
CA ASN A 191 11.70 7.80 5.90
C ASN A 191 10.57 8.80 5.59
N PRO A 192 10.04 9.55 6.60
CA PRO A 192 10.38 9.44 8.02
C PRO A 192 9.99 8.07 8.58
N GLN A 193 10.76 7.58 9.58
CA GLN A 193 10.50 6.27 10.15
C GLN A 193 9.12 6.26 10.84
N PRO A 194 8.24 5.29 10.50
CA PRO A 194 6.92 5.20 11.09
C PRO A 194 6.94 5.02 12.61
N ILE A 195 5.93 5.54 13.28
CA ILE A 195 5.66 5.25 14.69
C ILE A 195 4.98 3.89 14.77
N VAL A 196 5.67 2.91 15.35
CA VAL A 196 5.11 1.57 15.58
C VAL A 196 4.50 1.51 16.96
N LEU A 197 3.25 1.05 17.03
CA LEU A 197 2.48 0.92 18.26
C LEU A 197 2.16 -0.56 18.54
N ASN A 198 2.14 -0.90 19.83
CA ASN A 198 1.71 -2.21 20.35
C ASN A 198 2.59 -3.40 19.92
N ASP A 199 3.85 -3.15 19.54
CA ASP A 199 4.81 -4.24 19.25
C ASP A 199 6.26 -3.84 19.53
N ASP A 200 6.73 -4.18 20.74
CA ASP A 200 8.08 -3.86 21.19
C ASP A 200 9.16 -4.59 20.36
N ASN A 201 8.86 -5.74 19.76
CA ASN A 201 9.83 -6.47 18.95
C ASN A 201 10.13 -5.69 17.65
N VAL A 202 9.10 -5.18 16.99
CA VAL A 202 9.27 -4.35 15.79
C VAL A 202 9.98 -3.05 16.16
N VAL A 203 9.55 -2.36 17.23
CA VAL A 203 10.20 -1.12 17.72
C VAL A 203 11.69 -1.34 17.99
N ASN A 204 12.03 -2.43 18.71
CA ASN A 204 13.42 -2.76 19.02
C ASN A 204 14.24 -3.09 17.77
N ASN A 205 13.64 -3.70 16.74
CA ASN A 205 14.32 -3.98 15.49
C ASN A 205 14.59 -2.69 14.71
N LEU A 206 13.64 -1.76 14.69
CA LEU A 206 13.82 -0.46 14.03
C LEU A 206 14.88 0.41 14.70
N SER A 207 14.96 0.38 16.05
CA SER A 207 15.97 1.14 16.79
C SER A 207 17.41 0.66 16.59
N LYS A 208 17.62 -0.53 16.00
CA LYS A 208 18.96 -1.04 15.62
C LYS A 208 19.48 -0.44 14.31
N GLN A 209 18.71 0.41 13.65
CA GLN A 209 19.10 1.02 12.36
C GLN A 209 20.44 1.77 12.43
N ASP A 210 20.75 2.43 13.54
CA ASP A 210 22.01 3.14 13.73
C ASP A 210 23.26 2.25 13.75
N GLN A 211 23.06 0.91 13.83
CA GLN A 211 24.14 -0.08 13.85
C GLN A 211 24.46 -0.64 12.44
N THR A 212 23.72 -0.26 11.42
CA THR A 212 23.99 -0.72 10.05
C THR A 212 25.26 -0.06 9.52
N SER A 213 26.25 -0.88 9.15
CA SER A 213 27.46 -0.41 8.51
C SER A 213 27.22 -0.09 7.05
N TYR A 214 27.35 1.19 6.70
CA TYR A 214 27.30 1.65 5.32
C TYR A 214 28.69 1.84 4.76
N ILE A 215 28.94 1.39 3.54
CA ILE A 215 30.16 1.71 2.78
C ILE A 215 30.04 3.13 2.26
N VAL A 216 28.88 3.51 1.73
CA VAL A 216 28.54 4.85 1.28
C VAL A 216 27.09 5.12 1.61
N ARG A 217 26.78 6.34 2.05
CA ARG A 217 25.40 6.81 2.24
C ARG A 217 25.31 8.29 1.87
N ASN A 218 24.32 8.64 1.07
CA ASN A 218 23.93 10.02 0.79
C ASN A 218 22.41 10.12 0.66
N ASP A 219 21.89 11.27 0.26
CA ASP A 219 20.45 11.53 0.15
C ASP A 219 19.75 10.70 -0.95
N LYS A 220 20.52 10.10 -1.86
CA LYS A 220 20.00 9.40 -3.04
C LYS A 220 20.18 7.89 -2.98
N TYR A 221 21.29 7.42 -2.41
CA TYR A 221 21.57 5.99 -2.32
C TYR A 221 22.43 5.67 -1.10
N ALA A 222 22.37 4.40 -0.70
CA ALA A 222 23.22 3.85 0.34
C ALA A 222 23.77 2.49 -0.11
N VAL A 223 25.04 2.22 0.15
CA VAL A 223 25.67 0.91 -0.05
C VAL A 223 25.92 0.31 1.31
N VAL A 224 25.30 -0.84 1.58
CA VAL A 224 25.39 -1.54 2.86
C VAL A 224 26.50 -2.57 2.80
N ASN A 225 27.29 -2.70 3.85
CA ASN A 225 28.30 -3.74 3.98
C ASN A 225 27.66 -5.04 4.52
N ASP A 226 26.82 -5.68 3.72
CA ASP A 226 26.19 -6.96 4.05
C ASP A 226 26.11 -7.85 2.81
N SER A 227 27.03 -8.80 2.70
CA SER A 227 27.11 -9.75 1.58
C SER A 227 25.94 -10.76 1.51
N ARG A 228 25.04 -10.76 2.51
CA ARG A 228 23.86 -11.62 2.56
C ARG A 228 22.61 -10.97 1.97
N LYS A 229 22.67 -9.66 1.70
CA LYS A 229 21.54 -8.92 1.09
C LYS A 229 21.67 -8.93 -0.42
N SER A 230 20.54 -9.08 -1.11
CA SER A 230 20.44 -8.86 -2.56
C SER A 230 20.74 -7.40 -2.88
N ASN A 231 21.21 -7.15 -4.11
CA ASN A 231 21.37 -5.80 -4.57
C ASN A 231 20.02 -5.13 -4.74
N THR A 232 19.82 -3.98 -4.10
CA THR A 232 18.58 -3.23 -4.18
C THR A 232 18.87 -1.78 -4.54
N VAL A 233 17.98 -1.19 -5.33
CA VAL A 233 17.92 0.26 -5.56
C VAL A 233 16.69 0.78 -4.81
N ARG A 234 16.90 1.81 -4.00
CA ARG A 234 15.80 2.47 -3.31
C ARG A 234 15.33 3.67 -4.12
N MET A 235 14.02 3.70 -4.39
CA MET A 235 13.36 4.87 -4.97
C MET A 235 12.23 5.30 -4.01
N GLY A 236 12.36 6.50 -3.44
CA GLY A 236 11.51 6.93 -2.33
C GLY A 236 11.63 5.99 -1.12
N ASN A 237 10.51 5.44 -0.68
CA ASN A 237 10.44 4.49 0.44
C ASN A 237 10.36 3.02 0.00
N VAL A 238 10.61 2.70 -1.26
CA VAL A 238 10.51 1.34 -1.80
C VAL A 238 11.86 0.86 -2.32
N ASN A 239 12.24 -0.36 -1.94
CA ASN A 239 13.43 -1.03 -2.44
C ASN A 239 13.04 -1.93 -3.62
N TYR A 240 13.81 -1.85 -4.68
CA TYR A 240 13.69 -2.67 -5.89
C TYR A 240 14.92 -3.55 -6.03
N ASP A 241 14.72 -4.85 -6.15
CA ASP A 241 15.82 -5.77 -6.45
C ASP A 241 16.35 -5.48 -7.86
N PHE A 242 17.67 -5.48 -8.01
CA PHE A 242 18.29 -5.42 -9.33
C PHE A 242 19.44 -6.40 -9.43
N ASP A 243 19.60 -6.99 -10.61
CA ASP A 243 20.67 -7.91 -10.91
C ASP A 243 21.87 -7.13 -11.45
N ILE A 244 23.08 -7.40 -10.92
CA ILE A 244 24.34 -6.85 -11.40
C ILE A 244 25.06 -7.89 -12.29
N SER A 245 24.37 -8.95 -12.69
CA SER A 245 24.97 -9.91 -13.57
C SER A 245 25.08 -9.32 -14.98
N ASP A 246 26.21 -8.55 -15.18
CA ASP A 246 27.00 -8.53 -16.44
C ASP A 246 28.29 -7.74 -16.23
#